data_fdbbe2aac060a783f7ba9dc598e50d81
#
_entry.id   fdbbe2aac060a783f7ba9dc598e50d81
#
_cell.length_a   1.000
_cell.length_b   1.000
_cell.length_c   1.000
_cell.angle_alpha   90.00
_cell.angle_beta   90.00
_cell.angle_gamma   90.00
#
_symmetry.space_group_name_H-M   'P 1'
#
loop_
_entity.id
_entity.type
_entity.pdbx_description
1 polymer ?
#
loop_
_entity_poly.entity_id
_entity_poly.type
_entity_poly.pdbx_seq_one_letter_code
_entity_poly.pdbx_strand_id
1 'polypeptide(L)'
;GFLDLWTPRSLLVDADQDAAAKDGCPAVVKSDWDGIPGSATDGTVKNRAAHDHNIAYSVQITHARTPAQELEAYLDDRRGKSYSISDALGPLAEHWRAGTGQTTTITSIAADAGTVKYDDKGNNRGDGSGSNANLGQAVDLVYANSVDGSTEPAKRFYKYARPFRWSTDVIVAPSLVPATSSTPKSDGGFPSGHTAEAWRDALTVGYLVPQRFQEMVTRGAVMGQNRILAGMHSAMDVMGGRVQALAVVAYNLNKASNAELKTQAYGQAQSWLQTLSLIHI
;
A
#
# COMPACT_ATOMS: atom_id res chain seq x y z
N GLY A 1 7.82 -19.59 1.12
CA GLY A 1 7.64 -18.14 1.14
C GLY A 1 8.44 -17.45 0.04
N PHE A 2 8.58 -16.12 0.06
CA PHE A 2 9.29 -15.38 -1.01
C PHE A 2 10.75 -15.82 -1.17
N LEU A 3 11.41 -16.20 -0.09
CA LEU A 3 12.78 -16.75 -0.13
C LEU A 3 12.90 -18.13 -0.80
N ASP A 4 11.79 -18.79 -1.10
CA ASP A 4 11.76 -20.02 -1.92
C ASP A 4 11.73 -19.71 -3.41
N LEU A 5 11.38 -18.48 -3.78
CA LEU A 5 11.37 -17.97 -5.15
C LEU A 5 12.65 -17.19 -5.48
N TRP A 6 13.12 -16.37 -4.54
CA TRP A 6 14.21 -15.45 -4.70
C TRP A 6 15.17 -15.50 -3.50
N THR A 7 16.47 -15.55 -3.78
CA THR A 7 17.49 -15.46 -2.75
C THR A 7 18.26 -14.15 -2.92
N PRO A 8 18.13 -13.19 -1.98
CA PRO A 8 18.97 -11.98 -2.00
C PRO A 8 20.43 -12.36 -1.81
N ARG A 9 21.33 -11.63 -2.46
CA ARG A 9 22.76 -11.91 -2.38
C ARG A 9 23.32 -11.71 -0.97
N SER A 10 22.81 -10.70 -0.29
CA SER A 10 23.32 -10.27 1.03
C SER A 10 22.17 -10.25 2.04
N LEU A 11 22.45 -10.63 3.27
CA LEU A 11 21.55 -10.40 4.39
C LEU A 11 21.57 -8.94 4.89
N LEU A 12 22.39 -8.08 4.26
CA LEU A 12 22.44 -6.66 4.55
C LEU A 12 21.35 -5.92 3.81
N VAL A 13 20.73 -4.95 4.47
CA VAL A 13 19.78 -4.03 3.86
C VAL A 13 20.57 -2.95 3.13
N ASP A 14 20.27 -2.74 1.84
CA ASP A 14 20.76 -1.57 1.13
C ASP A 14 20.00 -0.34 1.65
N ALA A 15 20.66 0.43 2.47
CA ALA A 15 20.10 1.63 3.03
C ALA A 15 20.86 2.84 2.51
N ASP A 16 20.12 3.85 2.04
CA ASP A 16 20.71 5.19 1.91
C ASP A 16 21.04 5.76 3.30
N GLN A 17 20.53 5.12 4.33
CA GLN A 17 20.72 5.46 5.72
C GLN A 17 21.32 4.27 6.45
N ASP A 18 22.50 4.46 7.02
CA ASP A 18 23.04 3.56 8.04
C ASP A 18 22.16 3.66 9.29
N ALA A 19 21.81 2.53 9.86
CA ALA A 19 21.10 2.48 11.14
C ALA A 19 21.91 1.65 12.12
N ALA A 20 22.12 2.16 13.31
CA ALA A 20 22.73 1.41 14.41
C ALA A 20 21.84 0.23 14.82
N ALA A 21 22.45 -0.82 15.38
CA ALA A 21 21.70 -1.92 15.95
C ALA A 21 20.75 -1.41 17.06
N LYS A 22 19.50 -1.86 17.03
CA LYS A 22 18.48 -1.43 17.97
C LYS A 22 17.49 -2.55 18.27
N ASP A 23 17.12 -2.71 19.53
CA ASP A 23 16.08 -3.63 19.99
C ASP A 23 16.26 -5.08 19.49
N GLY A 24 17.52 -5.57 19.51
CA GLY A 24 17.89 -6.91 19.05
C GLY A 24 18.01 -7.05 17.52
N CYS A 25 17.74 -6.00 16.76
CA CYS A 25 17.97 -5.97 15.32
C CYS A 25 19.44 -5.60 15.02
N PRO A 26 20.08 -6.26 14.04
CA PRO A 26 21.43 -5.89 13.62
C PRO A 26 21.47 -4.50 12.99
N ALA A 27 22.64 -3.90 12.97
CA ALA A 27 22.87 -2.66 12.26
C ALA A 27 22.53 -2.82 10.77
N VAL A 28 21.94 -1.79 10.19
CA VAL A 28 21.72 -1.70 8.74
C VAL A 28 22.94 -1.08 8.11
N VAL A 29 23.58 -1.82 7.21
CA VAL A 29 24.78 -1.39 6.51
C VAL A 29 24.45 -1.16 5.04
N LYS A 30 24.94 -0.07 4.48
CA LYS A 30 24.81 0.22 3.04
C LYS A 30 25.42 -0.92 2.23
N SER A 31 24.68 -1.41 1.24
CA SER A 31 25.14 -2.43 0.32
C SER A 31 24.95 -1.97 -1.14
N ASP A 32 25.75 -2.53 -2.03
CA ASP A 32 25.65 -2.23 -3.45
C ASP A 32 24.38 -2.83 -4.06
N TRP A 33 23.74 -2.08 -4.94
CA TRP A 33 22.60 -2.50 -5.74
C TRP A 33 22.86 -2.09 -7.19
N ASP A 34 23.12 -3.05 -8.09
CA ASP A 34 23.38 -2.73 -9.49
C ASP A 34 22.09 -2.51 -10.30
N GLY A 35 20.98 -3.03 -9.79
CA GLY A 35 19.66 -2.85 -10.36
C GLY A 35 19.47 -3.58 -11.69
N ILE A 36 20.29 -4.57 -11.99
CA ILE A 36 20.12 -5.46 -13.17
C ILE A 36 19.28 -6.65 -12.73
N PRO A 37 18.06 -6.83 -13.26
CA PRO A 37 17.19 -7.93 -12.85
C PRO A 37 17.86 -9.29 -13.00
N GLY A 38 17.93 -10.05 -11.91
CA GLY A 38 18.59 -11.36 -11.86
C GLY A 38 20.10 -11.33 -11.80
N SER A 39 20.70 -10.15 -11.63
CA SER A 39 22.15 -10.02 -11.37
C SER A 39 22.53 -10.71 -10.06
N ALA A 40 23.69 -11.37 -10.06
CA ALA A 40 24.24 -11.99 -8.85
C ALA A 40 24.58 -10.94 -7.76
N THR A 41 24.66 -9.66 -8.10
CA THR A 41 24.87 -8.55 -7.16
C THR A 41 23.61 -8.29 -6.33
N ASP A 42 22.44 -8.43 -6.93
CA ASP A 42 21.15 -8.17 -6.25
C ASP A 42 20.57 -9.44 -5.62
N GLY A 43 20.70 -10.57 -6.32
CA GLY A 43 20.20 -11.86 -5.85
C GLY A 43 20.04 -12.86 -7.00
N THR A 44 19.43 -14.01 -6.70
CA THR A 44 19.22 -15.07 -7.69
C THR A 44 17.79 -15.61 -7.63
N VAL A 45 17.24 -15.93 -8.82
CA VAL A 45 15.97 -16.66 -8.94
C VAL A 45 16.21 -18.12 -8.53
N LYS A 46 15.57 -18.53 -7.44
CA LYS A 46 15.68 -19.87 -6.87
C LYS A 46 14.67 -20.85 -7.46
N ASN A 47 13.47 -20.37 -7.74
CA ASN A 47 12.42 -21.13 -8.39
C ASN A 47 12.03 -20.44 -9.70
N ARG A 48 12.66 -20.88 -10.79
CA ARG A 48 12.47 -20.28 -12.12
C ARG A 48 11.02 -20.39 -12.59
N ALA A 49 10.40 -21.56 -12.44
CA ALA A 49 9.02 -21.76 -12.90
C ALA A 49 8.03 -20.83 -12.20
N ALA A 50 8.13 -20.67 -10.87
CA ALA A 50 7.28 -19.77 -10.12
C ALA A 50 7.56 -18.30 -10.45
N HIS A 51 8.83 -17.93 -10.63
CA HIS A 51 9.21 -16.58 -11.04
C HIS A 51 8.67 -16.23 -12.41
N ASP A 52 8.89 -17.09 -13.41
CA ASP A 52 8.44 -16.86 -14.79
C ASP A 52 6.92 -16.78 -14.86
N HIS A 53 6.20 -17.62 -14.09
CA HIS A 53 4.74 -17.54 -13.97
C HIS A 53 4.29 -16.20 -13.35
N ASN A 54 4.97 -15.72 -12.30
CA ASN A 54 4.67 -14.42 -11.66
C ASN A 54 4.83 -13.24 -12.64
N ILE A 55 5.87 -13.26 -13.47
CA ILE A 55 6.09 -12.22 -14.49
C ILE A 55 5.12 -12.37 -15.66
N ALA A 56 4.89 -13.60 -16.16
CA ALA A 56 3.92 -13.86 -17.21
C ALA A 56 2.50 -13.43 -16.83
N TYR A 57 2.10 -13.62 -15.57
CA TYR A 57 0.83 -13.12 -15.06
C TYR A 57 0.76 -11.58 -15.13
N SER A 58 1.84 -10.88 -14.79
CA SER A 58 1.90 -9.41 -14.91
C SER A 58 1.78 -8.95 -16.36
N VAL A 59 2.43 -9.66 -17.32
CA VAL A 59 2.27 -9.40 -18.76
C VAL A 59 0.81 -9.56 -19.14
N GLN A 60 0.21 -10.73 -18.87
CA GLN A 60 -1.18 -11.02 -19.21
C GLN A 60 -2.15 -9.94 -18.71
N ILE A 61 -2.04 -9.56 -17.43
CA ILE A 61 -2.95 -8.60 -16.80
C ILE A 61 -2.78 -7.20 -17.39
N THR A 62 -1.56 -6.76 -17.65
CA THR A 62 -1.33 -5.42 -18.22
C THR A 62 -1.77 -5.31 -19.67
N HIS A 63 -1.68 -6.39 -20.46
CA HIS A 63 -2.21 -6.44 -21.83
C HIS A 63 -3.75 -6.50 -21.89
N ALA A 64 -4.37 -7.14 -20.92
CA ALA A 64 -5.83 -7.25 -20.83
C ALA A 64 -6.51 -6.05 -20.18
N ARG A 65 -5.74 -5.06 -19.67
CA ARG A 65 -6.25 -3.90 -18.96
C ARG A 65 -7.21 -3.08 -19.83
N THR A 66 -8.43 -2.83 -19.30
CA THR A 66 -9.40 -1.94 -19.91
C THR A 66 -9.20 -0.49 -19.48
N PRO A 67 -9.75 0.51 -20.20
CA PRO A 67 -9.70 1.92 -19.78
C PRO A 67 -10.34 2.16 -18.40
N ALA A 68 -11.40 1.44 -18.05
CA ALA A 68 -12.03 1.55 -16.73
C ALA A 68 -11.08 1.04 -15.62
N GLN A 69 -10.39 -0.08 -15.85
CA GLN A 69 -9.39 -0.60 -14.92
C GLN A 69 -8.16 0.32 -14.81
N GLU A 70 -7.77 0.98 -15.90
CA GLU A 70 -6.70 1.98 -15.84
C GLU A 70 -7.10 3.17 -14.98
N LEU A 71 -8.35 3.66 -15.11
CA LEU A 71 -8.87 4.73 -14.27
C LEU A 71 -8.85 4.34 -12.78
N GLU A 72 -9.34 3.15 -12.43
CA GLU A 72 -9.31 2.68 -11.05
C GLU A 72 -7.89 2.56 -10.51
N ALA A 73 -6.97 1.98 -11.30
CA ALA A 73 -5.58 1.84 -10.93
C ALA A 73 -4.90 3.20 -10.75
N TYR A 74 -5.22 4.17 -11.60
CA TYR A 74 -4.73 5.55 -11.50
C TYR A 74 -5.22 6.25 -10.24
N LEU A 75 -6.52 6.17 -9.97
CA LEU A 75 -7.11 6.77 -8.76
C LEU A 75 -6.50 6.18 -7.49
N ASP A 76 -6.34 4.86 -7.42
CA ASP A 76 -5.73 4.16 -6.28
C ASP A 76 -4.23 4.43 -6.14
N ASP A 77 -3.55 4.77 -7.24
CA ASP A 77 -2.15 5.18 -7.20
C ASP A 77 -2.00 6.62 -6.70
N ARG A 78 -2.77 7.55 -7.31
CA ARG A 78 -2.55 8.99 -7.15
C ARG A 78 -3.25 9.61 -5.96
N ARG A 79 -4.29 8.97 -5.41
CA ARG A 79 -4.93 9.33 -4.14
C ARG A 79 -4.20 8.73 -2.95
N GLY A 80 -4.40 9.29 -1.77
CA GLY A 80 -4.03 8.62 -0.51
C GLY A 80 -4.83 7.33 -0.29
N LYS A 81 -4.21 6.32 0.29
CA LYS A 81 -4.83 4.99 0.44
C LYS A 81 -6.00 5.04 1.42
N SER A 82 -5.88 5.84 2.48
CA SER A 82 -6.97 6.05 3.46
C SER A 82 -8.23 6.65 2.82
N TYR A 83 -8.07 7.56 1.83
CA TYR A 83 -9.20 8.08 1.07
C TYR A 83 -9.81 6.99 0.18
N SER A 84 -8.98 6.31 -0.63
CA SER A 84 -9.45 5.29 -1.57
C SER A 84 -10.09 4.09 -0.88
N ILE A 85 -9.60 3.67 0.28
CA ILE A 85 -10.16 2.53 1.03
C ILE A 85 -11.55 2.82 1.55
N SER A 86 -11.90 4.08 1.82
CA SER A 86 -13.22 4.48 2.32
C SER A 86 -14.35 4.19 1.34
N ASP A 87 -14.07 3.99 0.03
CA ASP A 87 -15.05 3.53 -0.97
C ASP A 87 -15.76 2.24 -0.53
N ALA A 88 -15.07 1.37 0.22
CA ALA A 88 -15.64 0.13 0.75
C ALA A 88 -16.76 0.33 1.78
N LEU A 89 -16.88 1.52 2.36
CA LEU A 89 -18.00 1.85 3.24
C LEU A 89 -19.32 1.99 2.48
N GLY A 90 -19.28 2.02 1.14
CA GLY A 90 -20.46 2.12 0.30
C GLY A 90 -21.26 3.40 0.58
N PRO A 91 -22.57 3.32 0.93
CA PRO A 91 -23.36 4.51 1.24
C PRO A 91 -22.82 5.38 2.38
N LEU A 92 -21.99 4.82 3.24
CA LEU A 92 -21.37 5.55 4.36
C LEU A 92 -20.08 6.27 3.98
N ALA A 93 -19.54 6.08 2.77
CA ALA A 93 -18.23 6.58 2.37
C ALA A 93 -18.13 8.12 2.47
N GLU A 94 -19.11 8.84 1.93
CA GLU A 94 -19.13 10.32 1.97
C GLU A 94 -19.30 10.85 3.39
N HIS A 95 -20.12 10.18 4.21
CA HIS A 95 -20.27 10.53 5.63
C HIS A 95 -18.97 10.30 6.41
N TRP A 96 -18.27 9.20 6.12
CA TRP A 96 -16.96 8.92 6.71
C TRP A 96 -15.94 9.98 6.33
N ARG A 97 -15.83 10.33 5.05
CA ARG A 97 -14.94 11.37 4.54
C ARG A 97 -15.23 12.73 5.19
N ALA A 98 -16.50 13.09 5.25
CA ALA A 98 -16.92 14.31 5.94
C ALA A 98 -16.57 14.27 7.44
N GLY A 99 -16.81 13.14 8.11
CA GLY A 99 -16.51 12.95 9.52
C GLY A 99 -15.03 12.94 9.86
N THR A 100 -14.19 12.44 8.97
CA THR A 100 -12.73 12.40 9.13
C THR A 100 -12.02 13.61 8.54
N GLY A 101 -12.72 14.48 7.78
CA GLY A 101 -12.10 15.61 7.08
C GLY A 101 -11.29 15.21 5.83
N GLN A 102 -11.54 14.00 5.29
CA GLN A 102 -10.83 13.51 4.10
C GLN A 102 -11.30 14.21 2.83
N THR A 103 -10.35 14.66 2.00
CA THR A 103 -10.61 15.23 0.68
C THR A 103 -9.58 14.75 -0.34
N THR A 104 -9.92 14.87 -1.63
CA THR A 104 -9.02 14.57 -2.76
C THR A 104 -9.18 15.60 -3.86
N THR A 105 -8.12 15.87 -4.60
CA THR A 105 -8.15 16.66 -5.84
C THR A 105 -8.03 15.79 -7.09
N ILE A 106 -7.84 14.49 -6.92
CA ILE A 106 -7.70 13.52 -8.02
C ILE A 106 -9.03 12.78 -8.22
N THR A 107 -9.78 13.14 -9.25
CA THR A 107 -11.11 12.56 -9.54
C THR A 107 -11.17 11.84 -10.89
N SER A 108 -10.19 12.07 -11.76
CA SER A 108 -10.12 11.49 -13.11
C SER A 108 -8.67 11.45 -13.57
N ILE A 109 -8.41 10.83 -14.73
CA ILE A 109 -7.13 10.91 -15.43
C ILE A 109 -7.11 12.22 -16.24
N ALA A 110 -6.13 13.08 -15.97
CA ALA A 110 -5.92 14.28 -16.77
C ALA A 110 -5.47 13.93 -18.19
N ALA A 111 -5.81 14.75 -19.16
CA ALA A 111 -5.51 14.47 -20.59
C ALA A 111 -4.00 14.31 -20.86
N ASP A 112 -3.16 14.95 -20.09
CA ASP A 112 -1.69 14.92 -20.18
C ASP A 112 -1.02 14.04 -19.10
N ALA A 113 -1.78 13.23 -18.38
CA ALA A 113 -1.28 12.34 -17.31
C ALA A 113 -0.21 11.35 -17.80
N GLY A 114 -0.14 11.07 -19.11
CA GLY A 114 0.92 10.26 -19.70
C GLY A 114 2.32 10.93 -19.72
N THR A 115 2.38 12.23 -19.48
CA THR A 115 3.63 13.02 -19.47
C THR A 115 3.82 13.82 -18.18
N VAL A 116 2.73 14.08 -17.45
CA VAL A 116 2.73 14.85 -16.21
C VAL A 116 2.32 13.98 -15.02
N LYS A 117 3.14 13.99 -13.98
CA LYS A 117 2.78 13.38 -12.70
C LYS A 117 1.92 14.31 -11.88
N TYR A 118 0.69 13.90 -11.59
CA TYR A 118 -0.22 14.63 -10.72
C TYR A 118 -0.13 14.09 -9.29
N ASP A 119 0.06 14.98 -8.33
CA ASP A 119 0.02 14.66 -6.91
C ASP A 119 -1.25 15.23 -6.28
N ASP A 120 -1.92 14.43 -5.46
CA ASP A 120 -3.12 14.85 -4.75
C ASP A 120 -2.79 15.96 -3.75
N LYS A 121 -3.55 17.03 -3.79
CA LYS A 121 -3.43 18.19 -2.89
C LYS A 121 -4.52 18.20 -1.81
N GLY A 122 -5.41 17.22 -1.81
CA GLY A 122 -6.44 17.07 -0.79
C GLY A 122 -5.87 16.52 0.52
N ASN A 123 -6.67 16.64 1.58
CA ASN A 123 -6.40 16.00 2.86
C ASN A 123 -6.82 14.53 2.80
N ASN A 124 -6.01 13.68 2.18
CA ASN A 124 -6.35 12.27 1.95
C ASN A 124 -6.46 11.44 3.24
N ARG A 125 -5.76 11.83 4.28
CA ARG A 125 -5.67 11.06 5.53
C ARG A 125 -6.74 11.43 6.53
N GLY A 126 -7.25 12.67 6.44
CA GLY A 126 -8.17 13.23 7.41
C GLY A 126 -7.47 13.95 8.57
N ASP A 127 -8.27 14.51 9.45
CA ASP A 127 -7.84 15.32 10.60
C ASP A 127 -7.90 14.48 11.88
N GLY A 128 -6.78 14.43 12.61
CA GLY A 128 -6.68 13.73 13.89
C GLY A 128 -7.42 14.43 15.03
N SER A 129 -7.47 13.79 16.19
CA SER A 129 -8.24 14.23 17.36
C SER A 129 -7.85 15.63 17.90
N GLY A 130 -6.65 16.11 17.61
CA GLY A 130 -6.22 17.46 17.97
C GLY A 130 -7.02 18.57 17.30
N SER A 131 -7.66 18.30 16.16
CA SER A 131 -8.46 19.27 15.38
C SER A 131 -9.85 18.74 14.98
N ASN A 132 -10.11 17.47 15.17
CA ASN A 132 -11.36 16.82 14.75
C ASN A 132 -11.98 16.02 15.91
N ALA A 133 -12.99 16.59 16.53
CA ALA A 133 -13.74 15.96 17.62
C ALA A 133 -14.70 14.85 17.13
N ASN A 134 -14.99 14.79 15.82
CA ASN A 134 -16.00 13.86 15.26
C ASN A 134 -15.40 12.43 15.08
N LEU A 135 -14.44 12.26 14.17
CA LEU A 135 -13.77 10.99 13.91
C LEU A 135 -12.23 11.05 14.01
N GLY A 136 -11.71 12.06 14.72
CA GLY A 136 -10.26 12.27 14.83
C GLY A 136 -9.53 11.13 15.53
N GLN A 137 -10.13 10.45 16.51
CA GLN A 137 -9.54 9.27 17.14
C GLN A 137 -9.43 8.08 16.14
N ALA A 138 -10.40 7.95 15.24
CA ALA A 138 -10.33 6.95 14.16
C ALA A 138 -9.16 7.23 13.22
N VAL A 139 -8.95 8.50 12.84
CA VAL A 139 -7.79 8.94 12.05
C VAL A 139 -6.48 8.65 12.80
N ASP A 140 -6.40 9.00 14.07
CA ASP A 140 -5.20 8.75 14.89
C ASP A 140 -4.88 7.26 14.98
N LEU A 141 -5.89 6.38 15.06
CA LEU A 141 -5.67 4.93 15.08
C LEU A 141 -5.12 4.41 13.73
N VAL A 142 -5.56 4.95 12.60
CA VAL A 142 -5.00 4.63 11.27
C VAL A 142 -3.50 4.99 11.24
N TYR A 143 -3.13 6.16 11.77
CA TYR A 143 -1.73 6.56 11.91
C TYR A 143 -0.95 5.62 12.84
N ALA A 144 -1.48 5.31 14.02
CA ALA A 144 -0.84 4.43 15.00
C ALA A 144 -0.61 3.03 14.43
N ASN A 145 -1.55 2.50 13.65
CA ASN A 145 -1.43 1.20 12.98
C ASN A 145 -0.51 1.21 11.77
N SER A 146 -0.03 2.37 11.33
CA SER A 146 0.95 2.52 10.26
C SER A 146 2.38 2.73 10.77
N VAL A 147 2.57 2.82 12.09
CA VAL A 147 3.91 2.88 12.69
C VAL A 147 4.67 1.59 12.34
N ASP A 148 5.94 1.75 11.97
CA ASP A 148 6.82 0.67 11.47
C ASP A 148 6.29 -0.04 10.21
N GLY A 149 5.35 0.58 9.50
CA GLY A 149 4.71 0.03 8.29
C GLY A 149 5.45 0.26 6.98
N SER A 150 6.65 0.88 7.01
CA SER A 150 7.45 1.11 5.79
C SER A 150 7.88 -0.21 5.15
N THR A 151 7.72 -0.29 3.83
CA THR A 151 8.23 -1.42 3.03
C THR A 151 9.67 -1.23 2.55
N GLU A 152 10.24 -0.04 2.72
CA GLU A 152 11.55 0.30 2.17
C GLU A 152 12.71 -0.54 2.72
N PRO A 153 12.77 -0.87 4.03
CA PRO A 153 13.81 -1.77 4.52
C PRO A 153 13.77 -3.15 3.86
N ALA A 154 12.56 -3.70 3.66
CA ALA A 154 12.38 -4.99 2.98
C ALA A 154 12.75 -4.92 1.50
N LYS A 155 12.39 -3.85 0.79
CA LYS A 155 12.79 -3.67 -0.62
C LYS A 155 14.31 -3.63 -0.77
N ARG A 156 15.00 -2.94 0.12
CA ARG A 156 16.46 -2.85 0.13
C ARG A 156 17.13 -4.17 0.51
N PHE A 157 16.48 -4.97 1.35
CA PHE A 157 16.94 -6.32 1.66
C PHE A 157 16.81 -7.26 0.47
N TYR A 158 15.60 -7.32 -0.11
CA TYR A 158 15.33 -8.25 -1.21
C TYR A 158 15.93 -7.83 -2.53
N LYS A 159 16.03 -6.54 -2.82
CA LYS A 159 16.53 -5.98 -4.10
C LYS A 159 15.85 -6.60 -5.34
N TYR A 160 14.62 -7.04 -5.17
CA TYR A 160 13.85 -7.67 -6.23
C TYR A 160 13.26 -6.60 -7.13
N ALA A 161 13.61 -6.62 -8.40
CA ALA A 161 13.20 -5.60 -9.36
C ALA A 161 11.69 -5.60 -9.63
N ARG A 162 11.16 -4.46 -10.02
CA ARG A 162 9.76 -4.33 -10.46
C ARG A 162 9.49 -5.13 -11.74
N PRO A 163 8.24 -5.61 -12.00
CA PRO A 163 7.94 -6.52 -13.10
C PRO A 163 8.29 -5.95 -14.48
N PHE A 164 8.11 -4.65 -14.74
CA PHE A 164 8.47 -4.02 -16.02
C PHE A 164 9.99 -3.95 -16.27
N ARG A 165 10.79 -4.28 -15.28
CA ARG A 165 12.25 -4.42 -15.41
C ARG A 165 12.68 -5.87 -15.66
N TRP A 166 11.85 -6.84 -15.26
CA TRP A 166 12.06 -8.25 -15.60
C TRP A 166 11.64 -8.57 -17.04
N SER A 167 10.60 -7.91 -17.54
CA SER A 167 10.12 -8.09 -18.92
C SER A 167 9.62 -6.75 -19.48
N THR A 168 10.06 -6.43 -20.69
CA THR A 168 9.58 -5.30 -21.48
C THR A 168 8.14 -5.45 -21.96
N ASP A 169 7.60 -6.68 -21.88
CA ASP A 169 6.20 -6.96 -22.23
C ASP A 169 5.22 -6.54 -21.12
N VAL A 170 5.72 -6.24 -19.92
CA VAL A 170 4.87 -5.66 -18.88
C VAL A 170 4.62 -4.20 -19.19
N ILE A 171 3.36 -3.86 -19.48
CA ILE A 171 2.96 -2.50 -19.88
C ILE A 171 2.56 -1.69 -18.67
N VAL A 172 3.41 -0.75 -18.26
CA VAL A 172 3.01 0.26 -17.26
C VAL A 172 1.84 1.08 -17.82
N ALA A 173 0.81 1.34 -16.99
CA ALA A 173 -0.33 2.14 -17.39
C ALA A 173 0.15 3.50 -17.93
N PRO A 174 -0.25 3.92 -19.15
CA PRO A 174 0.23 5.17 -19.75
C PRO A 174 0.11 6.37 -18.83
N SER A 175 -1.01 6.50 -18.13
CA SER A 175 -1.28 7.58 -17.17
C SER A 175 -0.38 7.54 -15.92
N LEU A 176 0.31 6.42 -15.66
CA LEU A 176 1.18 6.24 -14.50
C LEU A 176 2.68 6.19 -14.85
N VAL A 177 3.03 6.27 -16.13
CA VAL A 177 4.45 6.31 -16.55
C VAL A 177 5.23 7.43 -15.83
N PRO A 178 4.71 8.67 -15.70
CA PRO A 178 5.42 9.73 -14.97
C PRO A 178 5.53 9.52 -13.46
N ALA A 179 4.76 8.55 -12.91
CA ALA A 179 4.81 8.18 -11.50
C ALA A 179 5.83 7.07 -11.21
N THR A 180 6.49 6.51 -12.23
CA THR A 180 7.61 5.58 -12.04
C THR A 180 8.80 6.28 -11.39
N SER A 181 9.64 5.52 -10.70
CA SER A 181 10.84 6.09 -10.07
C SER A 181 11.79 6.66 -11.11
N SER A 182 12.36 7.83 -10.82
CA SER A 182 13.47 8.40 -11.58
C SER A 182 14.78 7.63 -11.41
N THR A 183 14.85 6.76 -10.38
CA THR A 183 15.98 5.88 -10.10
C THR A 183 15.53 4.41 -10.11
N PRO A 184 15.08 3.86 -11.26
CA PRO A 184 14.50 2.51 -11.32
C PRO A 184 15.50 1.42 -10.91
N LYS A 185 16.79 1.71 -10.96
CA LYS A 185 17.86 0.84 -10.50
C LYS A 185 17.68 0.43 -9.04
N SER A 186 17.33 1.37 -8.17
CA SER A 186 17.16 1.18 -6.73
C SER A 186 15.70 1.15 -6.27
N ASP A 187 14.75 1.02 -7.21
CA ASP A 187 13.32 0.95 -6.92
C ASP A 187 12.84 -0.51 -6.88
N GLY A 188 12.86 -1.12 -5.69
CA GLY A 188 12.45 -2.51 -5.47
C GLY A 188 10.96 -2.75 -5.68
N GLY A 189 10.63 -3.94 -6.22
CA GLY A 189 9.25 -4.40 -6.37
C GLY A 189 8.68 -4.98 -5.07
N PHE A 190 9.43 -5.86 -4.42
CA PHE A 190 8.94 -6.62 -3.28
C PHE A 190 9.36 -6.04 -1.92
N PRO A 191 8.43 -5.89 -0.97
CA PRO A 191 6.96 -5.97 -1.09
C PRO A 191 6.35 -4.66 -1.60
N SER A 192 5.08 -4.71 -2.09
CA SER A 192 4.37 -3.52 -2.56
C SER A 192 3.97 -2.58 -1.43
N GLY A 193 4.52 -1.35 -1.44
CA GLY A 193 4.21 -0.32 -0.44
C GLY A 193 2.76 0.16 -0.48
N HIS A 194 2.22 0.43 -1.68
CA HIS A 194 0.82 0.81 -1.86
C HIS A 194 -0.15 -0.26 -1.36
N THR A 195 0.14 -1.54 -1.64
CA THR A 195 -0.68 -2.65 -1.14
C THR A 195 -0.60 -2.76 0.37
N ALA A 196 0.59 -2.62 0.95
CA ALA A 196 0.77 -2.67 2.39
C ALA A 196 -0.01 -1.55 3.10
N GLU A 197 0.04 -0.32 2.57
CA GLU A 197 -0.73 0.81 3.11
C GLU A 197 -2.24 0.56 2.99
N ALA A 198 -2.73 0.21 1.81
CA ALA A 198 -4.14 -0.08 1.58
C ALA A 198 -4.69 -1.16 2.53
N TRP A 199 -3.93 -2.23 2.76
CA TRP A 199 -4.32 -3.29 3.69
C TRP A 199 -4.27 -2.84 5.15
N ARG A 200 -3.30 -2.01 5.57
CA ARG A 200 -3.28 -1.46 6.93
C ARG A 200 -4.52 -0.60 7.19
N ASP A 201 -4.85 0.26 6.23
CA ASP A 201 -6.02 1.14 6.33
C ASP A 201 -7.32 0.32 6.30
N ALA A 202 -7.43 -0.67 5.41
CA ALA A 202 -8.58 -1.57 5.33
C ALA A 202 -8.83 -2.34 6.64
N LEU A 203 -7.78 -2.90 7.22
CA LEU A 203 -7.88 -3.66 8.48
C LEU A 203 -8.24 -2.75 9.65
N THR A 204 -7.69 -1.53 9.69
CA THR A 204 -7.97 -0.57 10.76
C THR A 204 -9.40 -0.02 10.66
N VAL A 205 -9.83 0.41 9.47
CA VAL A 205 -11.22 0.87 9.30
C VAL A 205 -12.20 -0.28 9.48
N GLY A 206 -11.87 -1.50 9.01
CA GLY A 206 -12.67 -2.69 9.26
C GLY A 206 -12.77 -3.07 10.74
N TYR A 207 -11.74 -2.80 11.55
CA TYR A 207 -11.83 -2.92 13.01
C TYR A 207 -12.79 -1.87 13.60
N LEU A 208 -12.73 -0.63 13.13
CA LEU A 208 -13.58 0.48 13.61
C LEU A 208 -15.05 0.34 13.16
N VAL A 209 -15.29 -0.24 11.99
CA VAL A 209 -16.61 -0.45 11.38
C VAL A 209 -16.75 -1.93 11.01
N PRO A 210 -16.88 -2.83 12.01
CA PRO A 210 -16.88 -4.28 11.77
C PRO A 210 -18.05 -4.76 10.90
N GLN A 211 -19.12 -3.98 10.81
CA GLN A 211 -20.26 -4.23 9.93
C GLN A 211 -19.87 -4.19 8.42
N ARG A 212 -18.72 -3.57 8.09
CA ARG A 212 -18.18 -3.45 6.73
C ARG A 212 -16.82 -4.13 6.58
N PHE A 213 -16.45 -5.02 7.51
CA PHE A 213 -15.13 -5.66 7.51
C PHE A 213 -14.84 -6.42 6.21
N GLN A 214 -15.83 -7.16 5.70
CA GLN A 214 -15.67 -7.94 4.46
C GLN A 214 -15.40 -7.03 3.25
N GLU A 215 -16.15 -5.93 3.13
CA GLU A 215 -15.96 -4.97 2.05
C GLU A 215 -14.62 -4.25 2.15
N MET A 216 -14.18 -3.91 3.36
CA MET A 216 -12.87 -3.32 3.60
C MET A 216 -11.75 -4.25 3.12
N VAL A 217 -11.77 -5.51 3.53
CA VAL A 217 -10.78 -6.53 3.12
C VAL A 217 -10.81 -6.75 1.60
N THR A 218 -12.01 -6.79 1.01
CA THR A 218 -12.19 -6.90 -0.45
C THR A 218 -11.58 -5.69 -1.17
N ARG A 219 -11.84 -4.48 -0.69
CA ARG A 219 -11.27 -3.26 -1.29
C ARG A 219 -9.75 -3.23 -1.18
N GLY A 220 -9.19 -3.63 -0.04
CA GLY A 220 -7.75 -3.78 0.12
C GLY A 220 -7.13 -4.75 -0.90
N ALA A 221 -7.83 -5.86 -1.21
CA ALA A 221 -7.42 -6.80 -2.24
C ALA A 221 -7.50 -6.19 -3.65
N VAL A 222 -8.59 -5.46 -3.97
CA VAL A 222 -8.76 -4.76 -5.25
C VAL A 222 -7.67 -3.71 -5.45
N MET A 223 -7.34 -2.92 -4.43
CA MET A 223 -6.26 -1.93 -4.51
C MET A 223 -4.89 -2.61 -4.75
N GLY A 224 -4.67 -3.79 -4.18
CA GLY A 224 -3.50 -4.61 -4.51
C GLY A 224 -3.51 -5.08 -5.97
N GLN A 225 -4.64 -5.58 -6.48
CA GLN A 225 -4.79 -5.99 -7.88
C GLN A 225 -4.56 -4.81 -8.84
N ASN A 226 -5.00 -3.61 -8.48
CA ASN A 226 -4.76 -2.40 -9.25
C ASN A 226 -3.27 -2.06 -9.39
N ARG A 227 -2.40 -2.51 -8.47
CA ARG A 227 -0.94 -2.39 -8.64
C ARG A 227 -0.39 -3.30 -9.74
N ILE A 228 -1.00 -4.48 -9.92
CA ILE A 228 -0.63 -5.40 -11.02
C ILE A 228 -1.18 -4.83 -12.34
N LEU A 229 -2.43 -4.40 -12.37
CA LEU A 229 -3.04 -3.72 -13.52
C LEU A 229 -2.23 -2.50 -13.96
N ALA A 230 -1.71 -1.73 -13.01
CA ALA A 230 -0.83 -0.59 -13.29
C ALA A 230 0.52 -0.99 -13.90
N GLY A 231 0.91 -2.26 -13.88
CA GLY A 231 2.24 -2.72 -14.29
C GLY A 231 3.36 -2.37 -13.30
N MET A 232 3.01 -1.86 -12.14
CA MET A 232 3.97 -1.37 -11.13
C MET A 232 4.48 -2.46 -10.20
N HIS A 233 3.70 -3.52 -9.99
CA HIS A 233 4.01 -4.63 -9.09
C HIS A 233 3.55 -5.96 -9.66
N SER A 234 4.25 -7.02 -9.31
CA SER A 234 3.86 -8.40 -9.59
C SER A 234 2.88 -8.93 -8.52
N ALA A 235 2.26 -10.08 -8.78
CA ALA A 235 1.40 -10.74 -7.80
C ALA A 235 2.13 -11.05 -6.49
N MET A 236 3.38 -11.49 -6.55
CA MET A 236 4.20 -11.77 -5.36
C MET A 236 4.48 -10.51 -4.55
N ASP A 237 4.73 -9.36 -5.20
CA ASP A 237 4.93 -8.07 -4.52
C ASP A 237 3.68 -7.67 -3.73
N VAL A 238 2.51 -7.86 -4.33
CA VAL A 238 1.20 -7.56 -3.73
C VAL A 238 0.93 -8.49 -2.54
N MET A 239 1.18 -9.78 -2.70
CA MET A 239 1.06 -10.74 -1.58
C MET A 239 2.00 -10.38 -0.43
N GLY A 240 3.23 -9.99 -0.72
CA GLY A 240 4.19 -9.53 0.28
C GLY A 240 3.71 -8.30 1.05
N GLY A 241 3.14 -7.31 0.34
CA GLY A 241 2.56 -6.12 0.96
C GLY A 241 1.40 -6.44 1.91
N ARG A 242 0.51 -7.36 1.49
CA ARG A 242 -0.58 -7.86 2.36
C ARG A 242 -0.06 -8.54 3.62
N VAL A 243 0.91 -9.45 3.49
CA VAL A 243 1.48 -10.18 4.63
C VAL A 243 2.12 -9.21 5.63
N GLN A 244 2.88 -8.22 5.14
CA GLN A 244 3.47 -7.20 6.00
C GLN A 244 2.40 -6.39 6.73
N ALA A 245 1.33 -5.95 6.03
CA ALA A 245 0.25 -5.18 6.62
C ALA A 245 -0.44 -5.94 7.76
N LEU A 246 -0.73 -7.23 7.56
CA LEU A 246 -1.33 -8.08 8.59
C LEU A 246 -0.47 -8.13 9.86
N ALA A 247 0.84 -8.31 9.70
CA ALA A 247 1.77 -8.36 10.83
C ALA A 247 1.85 -6.99 11.56
N VAL A 248 1.98 -5.90 10.81
CA VAL A 248 2.10 -4.54 11.35
C VAL A 248 0.83 -4.12 12.10
N VAL A 249 -0.35 -4.35 11.52
CA VAL A 249 -1.62 -4.00 12.18
C VAL A 249 -1.86 -4.86 13.40
N ALA A 250 -1.62 -6.17 13.31
CA ALA A 250 -1.76 -7.07 14.46
C ALA A 250 -0.85 -6.64 15.61
N TYR A 251 0.40 -6.29 15.32
CA TYR A 251 1.33 -5.78 16.33
C TYR A 251 0.84 -4.48 16.96
N ASN A 252 0.53 -3.46 16.15
CA ASN A 252 0.16 -2.14 16.64
C ASN A 252 -1.19 -2.13 17.39
N LEU A 253 -2.19 -2.90 16.94
CA LEU A 253 -3.47 -3.05 17.66
C LEU A 253 -3.33 -3.73 19.02
N ASN A 254 -2.28 -4.55 19.21
CA ASN A 254 -2.02 -5.24 20.48
C ASN A 254 -0.95 -4.55 21.34
N LYS A 255 -0.35 -3.48 20.84
CA LYS A 255 0.64 -2.70 21.58
C LYS A 255 -0.01 -2.00 22.77
N ALA A 256 0.56 -2.16 23.98
CA ALA A 256 0.00 -1.58 25.21
C ALA A 256 -0.17 -0.07 25.14
N SER A 257 0.77 0.65 24.49
CA SER A 257 0.69 2.10 24.29
C SER A 257 -0.49 2.56 23.43
N ASN A 258 -1.10 1.68 22.66
CA ASN A 258 -2.23 1.99 21.77
C ASN A 258 -3.57 1.54 22.35
N ALA A 259 -3.60 0.93 23.54
CA ALA A 259 -4.81 0.34 24.14
C ALA A 259 -5.92 1.37 24.36
N GLU A 260 -5.57 2.53 24.89
CA GLU A 260 -6.52 3.62 25.13
C GLU A 260 -7.05 4.19 23.82
N LEU A 261 -6.17 4.57 22.90
CA LEU A 261 -6.54 5.09 21.58
C LEU A 261 -7.45 4.10 20.82
N LYS A 262 -7.12 2.82 20.84
CA LYS A 262 -7.93 1.76 20.22
C LYS A 262 -9.36 1.75 20.77
N THR A 263 -9.53 1.86 22.10
CA THR A 263 -10.84 1.86 22.75
C THR A 263 -11.62 3.13 22.42
N GLN A 264 -10.97 4.28 22.48
CA GLN A 264 -11.59 5.57 22.17
C GLN A 264 -12.00 5.66 20.69
N ALA A 265 -11.13 5.28 19.77
CA ALA A 265 -11.41 5.28 18.34
C ALA A 265 -12.60 4.37 17.98
N TYR A 266 -12.63 3.16 18.55
CA TYR A 266 -13.75 2.24 18.36
C TYR A 266 -15.06 2.83 18.88
N GLY A 267 -15.07 3.33 20.11
CA GLY A 267 -16.25 3.98 20.71
C GLY A 267 -16.75 5.16 19.88
N GLN A 268 -15.83 6.01 19.40
CA GLN A 268 -16.15 7.16 18.57
C GLN A 268 -16.79 6.73 17.23
N ALA A 269 -16.21 5.72 16.56
CA ALA A 269 -16.74 5.19 15.29
C ALA A 269 -18.13 4.54 15.47
N GLN A 270 -18.36 3.81 16.58
CA GLN A 270 -19.67 3.20 16.85
C GLN A 270 -20.72 4.29 17.17
N SER A 271 -20.38 5.31 17.92
CA SER A 271 -21.28 6.44 18.20
C SER A 271 -21.63 7.20 16.92
N TRP A 272 -20.66 7.42 16.05
CA TRP A 272 -20.87 8.02 14.74
C TRP A 272 -21.85 7.19 13.88
N LEU A 273 -21.68 5.86 13.81
CA LEU A 273 -22.62 4.97 13.11
C LEU A 273 -24.05 5.05 13.65
N GLN A 274 -24.22 5.11 14.98
CA GLN A 274 -25.52 5.26 15.61
C GLN A 274 -26.20 6.58 15.22
N THR A 275 -25.44 7.68 15.17
CA THR A 275 -25.96 8.99 14.74
C THR A 275 -26.51 8.94 13.32
N LEU A 276 -25.80 8.28 12.39
CA LEU A 276 -26.27 8.10 11.01
C LEU A 276 -27.52 7.22 10.92
N SER A 277 -27.61 6.17 11.72
CA SER A 277 -28.77 5.30 11.81
C SER A 277 -30.03 6.05 12.25
N LEU A 278 -29.89 6.98 13.20
CA LEU A 278 -31.01 7.81 13.69
C LEU A 278 -31.49 8.84 12.65
N ILE A 279 -30.62 9.33 11.78
CA ILE A 279 -30.98 10.28 10.71
C ILE A 279 -31.83 9.59 9.62
N HIS A 280 -31.67 8.28 9.41
CA HIS A 280 -32.40 7.52 8.40
C HIS A 280 -33.71 6.87 8.90
N ILE A 281 -34.03 6.98 10.18
CA ILE A 281 -35.30 6.58 10.78
C ILE A 281 -36.27 7.76 10.83
#